data_c17b8dd3c715f6895296e990feac2812
#
_entry.id   c17b8dd3c715f6895296e990feac2812
#
_cell.length_a   1.000
_cell.length_b   1.000
_cell.length_c   1.000
_cell.angle_alpha   90.00
_cell.angle_beta   90.00
_cell.angle_gamma   90.00
#
_symmetry.space_group_name_H-M   'P 1'
#
loop_
_entity.id
_entity.type
_entity.pdbx_description
1 polymer ?
#
loop_
_entity_poly.entity_id
_entity_poly.type
_entity_poly.pdbx_seq_one_letter_code
_entity_poly.pdbx_strand_id
1 'polypeptide(L)'
;MGPHVEGKCFHVEDNKKLYTSNYFPSPQREERGERERYLAATKMSAQTANPKPNIPWNVKLFRASTSWIFDAALRPNGTINRGLINFFDFKAPPSFKPLDGVSSSDITVDPSRDLWFRIYNPAPSPTGSDPNDVVGMPVIVFFHGGGYILGQANSISVDKQARKFARELRAIVFSVNYRLAPEHRFPSQYEEGFDALRFIDEMDGRDLPPNADLNRCFIAGESAGGNLAHFVAVRAGEYGFKRVNLLGLIAVQPFFGGEERVESEKRLFWGPTLRLDGTDWYWRAFLPEGSNRDHPAANVFGPNAGEISGVRFPATLVVIGGFDLLRDWDLRYYDGLKRSGKEVHLVDYPTAIHGFWNFGVMPEYGSLIEEVRAFMQKQMGK
;
A
#
# COMPACT_ATOMS: atom_id res chain seq x y z
N MET A 1 21.94 53.19 -21.85
CA MET A 1 21.49 53.92 -20.65
C MET A 1 20.19 53.35 -20.23
N GLY A 2 20.17 52.54 -19.20
CA GLY A 2 19.01 52.00 -18.53
C GLY A 2 19.40 51.60 -17.13
N PRO A 3 18.58 51.81 -16.10
CA PRO A 3 19.03 51.83 -14.73
C PRO A 3 19.07 50.43 -14.08
N HIS A 4 20.11 50.28 -13.26
CA HIS A 4 20.25 49.20 -12.26
C HIS A 4 19.11 49.20 -11.25
N VAL A 5 18.63 48.00 -10.88
CA VAL A 5 17.81 47.81 -9.69
C VAL A 5 18.60 46.96 -8.72
N GLU A 6 18.94 47.55 -7.59
CA GLU A 6 19.61 46.95 -6.45
C GLU A 6 18.66 46.05 -5.66
N GLY A 7 19.11 44.82 -5.32
CA GLY A 7 18.44 43.93 -4.40
C GLY A 7 18.64 44.35 -2.95
N LYS A 8 17.57 44.49 -2.20
CA LYS A 8 17.59 44.69 -0.74
C LYS A 8 17.50 43.35 -0.02
N CYS A 9 18.56 43.03 0.72
CA CYS A 9 18.51 41.99 1.79
C CYS A 9 17.65 42.47 2.94
N PHE A 10 16.72 41.63 3.38
CA PHE A 10 16.02 41.83 4.65
C PHE A 10 16.70 40.98 5.73
N HIS A 11 17.27 41.68 6.73
CA HIS A 11 17.61 41.12 8.03
C HIS A 11 16.32 40.90 8.84
N VAL A 12 16.17 39.74 9.45
CA VAL A 12 15.13 39.48 10.47
C VAL A 12 15.83 39.44 11.81
N GLU A 13 15.48 40.41 12.64
CA GLU A 13 15.90 40.52 14.04
C GLU A 13 15.05 39.63 14.96
N ASP A 14 15.72 39.07 15.96
CA ASP A 14 15.18 38.33 17.08
C ASP A 14 14.08 39.07 17.85
N ASN A 15 12.96 38.39 18.08
CA ASN A 15 12.03 38.77 19.14
C ASN A 15 11.67 37.57 20.02
N LYS A 16 12.44 37.38 21.10
CA LYS A 16 12.05 36.58 22.26
C LYS A 16 10.93 37.28 23.00
N LYS A 17 9.73 36.71 23.05
CA LYS A 17 8.72 37.01 24.05
C LYS A 17 8.30 35.76 24.79
N LEU A 18 8.48 35.84 26.10
CA LEU A 18 8.01 34.92 27.13
C LEU A 18 6.52 34.62 26.97
N TYR A 19 6.15 33.32 27.02
CA TYR A 19 4.79 32.90 27.34
C TYR A 19 4.80 32.16 28.68
N THR A 20 4.06 32.72 29.61
CA THR A 20 3.75 32.18 30.93
C THR A 20 2.81 31.00 30.82
N SER A 21 3.08 29.97 31.62
CA SER A 21 2.35 28.72 31.72
C SER A 21 0.89 28.93 32.17
N ASN A 22 -0.05 28.39 31.38
CA ASN A 22 -1.36 28.03 31.88
C ASN A 22 -1.52 26.51 31.78
N TYR A 23 -1.73 25.92 32.95
CA TYR A 23 -1.94 24.50 33.18
C TYR A 23 -3.26 24.04 32.54
N PHE A 24 -3.20 23.24 31.48
CA PHE A 24 -4.30 22.36 31.07
C PHE A 24 -3.90 20.91 31.37
N PRO A 25 -4.82 20.10 31.94
CA PRO A 25 -4.51 18.70 32.22
C PRO A 25 -4.30 17.95 30.90
N SER A 26 -3.17 17.26 30.78
CA SER A 26 -2.71 16.58 29.60
C SER A 26 -3.55 15.33 29.27
N PRO A 27 -3.84 15.07 27.97
CA PRO A 27 -4.46 13.83 27.47
C PRO A 27 -3.61 12.56 27.69
N GLN A 28 -2.42 12.70 28.19
CA GLN A 28 -1.40 11.64 28.34
C GLN A 28 -1.77 10.49 29.29
N ARG A 29 -2.81 10.61 30.12
CA ARG A 29 -3.21 9.56 31.08
C ARG A 29 -4.12 8.49 30.46
N GLU A 30 -4.99 8.85 29.52
CA GLU A 30 -5.87 7.89 28.84
C GLU A 30 -5.11 7.10 27.75
N GLU A 31 -4.25 7.77 26.98
CA GLU A 31 -3.41 7.13 25.94
C GLU A 31 -2.42 6.13 26.54
N ARG A 32 -1.86 6.43 27.70
CA ARG A 32 -0.97 5.52 28.43
C ARG A 32 -1.72 4.26 28.88
N GLY A 33 -2.96 4.41 29.32
CA GLY A 33 -3.82 3.31 29.76
C GLY A 33 -4.24 2.38 28.61
N GLU A 34 -4.51 2.91 27.41
CA GLU A 34 -4.82 2.10 26.23
C GLU A 34 -3.59 1.40 25.67
N ARG A 35 -2.46 2.09 25.62
CA ARG A 35 -1.18 1.49 25.22
C ARG A 35 -0.74 0.40 26.20
N GLU A 36 -0.91 0.59 27.50
CA GLU A 36 -0.62 -0.43 28.52
C GLU A 36 -1.59 -1.59 28.44
N ARG A 37 -2.88 -1.37 28.16
CA ARG A 37 -3.85 -2.44 27.89
C ARG A 37 -3.55 -3.19 26.60
N TYR A 38 -3.17 -2.50 25.53
CA TYR A 38 -2.74 -3.12 24.27
C TYR A 38 -1.45 -3.92 24.46
N LEU A 39 -0.45 -3.36 25.14
CA LEU A 39 0.80 -4.06 25.48
C LEU A 39 0.56 -5.21 26.47
N ALA A 40 -0.39 -5.08 27.39
CA ALA A 40 -0.78 -6.14 28.31
C ALA A 40 -1.57 -7.24 27.58
N ALA A 41 -2.48 -6.90 26.67
CA ALA A 41 -3.17 -7.86 25.81
C ALA A 41 -2.19 -8.60 24.90
N THR A 42 -1.21 -7.89 24.33
CA THR A 42 -0.15 -8.47 23.51
C THR A 42 0.80 -9.34 24.36
N LYS A 43 1.11 -8.95 25.61
CA LYS A 43 1.89 -9.76 26.55
C LYS A 43 1.11 -10.96 27.09
N MET A 44 -0.18 -10.84 27.34
CA MET A 44 -1.02 -11.99 27.74
C MET A 44 -1.21 -13.01 26.60
N SER A 45 -1.31 -12.57 25.35
CA SER A 45 -1.30 -13.49 24.18
C SER A 45 0.08 -14.12 23.94
N ALA A 46 1.17 -13.47 24.36
CA ALA A 46 2.53 -14.00 24.28
C ALA A 46 2.87 -15.03 25.37
N GLN A 47 2.09 -15.13 26.45
CA GLN A 47 2.32 -16.11 27.52
C GLN A 47 1.64 -17.47 27.30
N THR A 48 0.75 -17.60 26.32
CA THR A 48 0.17 -18.88 25.94
C THR A 48 0.75 -19.35 24.63
N ALA A 49 1.76 -20.26 24.70
CA ALA A 49 2.41 -20.98 23.61
C ALA A 49 2.91 -20.04 22.47
N ASN A 50 4.22 -19.96 22.26
CA ASN A 50 4.82 -19.22 21.13
C ASN A 50 4.07 -19.57 19.84
N PRO A 51 3.19 -18.71 19.29
CA PRO A 51 2.40 -19.07 18.12
C PRO A 51 3.40 -19.30 16.99
N LYS A 52 3.30 -20.44 16.33
CA LYS A 52 4.08 -20.72 15.10
C LYS A 52 3.18 -20.38 13.91
N PRO A 53 3.76 -19.82 12.83
CA PRO A 53 2.95 -19.56 11.63
C PRO A 53 2.44 -20.90 11.08
N ASN A 54 1.15 -21.02 10.91
CA ASN A 54 0.52 -22.20 10.30
C ASN A 54 0.59 -22.09 8.77
N ILE A 55 1.76 -22.38 8.20
CA ILE A 55 1.98 -22.27 6.76
C ILE A 55 1.72 -23.65 6.12
N PRO A 56 0.73 -23.76 5.21
CA PRO A 56 0.48 -24.98 4.44
C PRO A 56 1.74 -25.42 3.66
N TRP A 57 1.92 -26.73 3.50
CA TRP A 57 3.12 -27.31 2.87
C TRP A 57 3.32 -26.82 1.42
N ASN A 58 2.26 -26.67 0.66
CA ASN A 58 2.30 -26.16 -0.72
C ASN A 58 2.75 -24.70 -0.77
N VAL A 59 2.38 -23.87 0.22
CA VAL A 59 2.88 -22.49 0.36
C VAL A 59 4.38 -22.51 0.70
N LYS A 60 4.81 -23.40 1.59
CA LYS A 60 6.25 -23.55 1.92
C LYS A 60 7.07 -23.93 0.68
N LEU A 61 6.60 -24.90 -0.10
CA LEU A 61 7.28 -25.34 -1.32
C LEU A 61 7.35 -24.25 -2.38
N PHE A 62 6.23 -23.60 -2.66
CA PHE A 62 6.17 -22.48 -3.60
C PHE A 62 7.16 -21.37 -3.22
N ARG A 63 7.26 -21.04 -1.93
CA ARG A 63 8.15 -20.01 -1.43
C ARG A 63 9.62 -20.39 -1.50
N ALA A 64 9.95 -21.65 -1.20
CA ALA A 64 11.32 -22.14 -1.35
C ALA A 64 11.78 -22.02 -2.81
N SER A 65 10.91 -22.37 -3.77
CA SER A 65 11.23 -22.25 -5.20
C SER A 65 11.36 -20.80 -5.66
N THR A 66 10.48 -19.91 -5.22
CA THR A 66 10.55 -18.48 -5.56
C THR A 66 11.75 -17.78 -4.92
N SER A 67 12.10 -18.12 -3.67
CA SER A 67 13.30 -17.57 -3.01
C SER A 67 14.56 -17.87 -3.81
N TRP A 68 14.72 -19.11 -4.29
CA TRP A 68 15.88 -19.48 -5.08
C TRP A 68 15.95 -18.67 -6.40
N ILE A 69 14.82 -18.47 -7.08
CA ILE A 69 14.76 -17.65 -8.32
C ILE A 69 15.19 -16.21 -8.02
N PHE A 70 14.73 -15.64 -6.91
CA PHE A 70 15.08 -14.28 -6.53
C PHE A 70 16.55 -14.16 -6.15
N ASP A 71 17.07 -15.09 -5.35
CA ASP A 71 18.50 -15.12 -4.99
C ASP A 71 19.39 -15.20 -6.25
N ALA A 72 18.96 -15.94 -7.27
CA ALA A 72 19.68 -16.03 -8.54
C ALA A 72 19.52 -14.78 -9.44
N ALA A 73 18.42 -14.03 -9.29
CA ALA A 73 18.14 -12.88 -10.12
C ALA A 73 18.73 -11.57 -9.56
N LEU A 74 18.76 -11.41 -8.24
CA LEU A 74 19.27 -10.21 -7.57
C LEU A 74 20.79 -10.25 -7.50
N ARG A 75 21.46 -9.19 -7.98
CA ARG A 75 22.92 -9.11 -7.99
C ARG A 75 23.43 -8.16 -6.90
N PRO A 76 24.62 -8.46 -6.29
CA PRO A 76 25.19 -7.59 -5.25
C PRO A 76 25.44 -6.14 -5.70
N ASN A 77 25.67 -5.93 -7.00
CA ASN A 77 25.88 -4.60 -7.58
C ASN A 77 24.58 -3.76 -7.74
N GLY A 78 23.44 -4.24 -7.24
CA GLY A 78 22.16 -3.54 -7.34
C GLY A 78 21.43 -3.69 -8.69
N THR A 79 21.94 -4.53 -9.60
CA THR A 79 21.25 -4.86 -10.85
C THR A 79 20.45 -6.16 -10.71
N ILE A 80 19.48 -6.37 -11.62
CA ILE A 80 18.62 -7.55 -11.61
C ILE A 80 18.69 -8.28 -12.95
N ASN A 81 18.59 -9.60 -12.91
CA ASN A 81 18.40 -10.41 -14.12
C ASN A 81 16.90 -10.43 -14.49
N ARG A 82 16.44 -9.41 -15.26
CA ARG A 82 15.04 -9.32 -15.72
C ARG A 82 14.63 -10.51 -16.59
N GLY A 83 15.54 -11.03 -17.41
CA GLY A 83 15.26 -12.20 -18.25
C GLY A 83 14.85 -13.41 -17.40
N LEU A 84 15.56 -13.66 -16.28
CA LEU A 84 15.22 -14.73 -15.36
C LEU A 84 13.87 -14.48 -14.66
N ILE A 85 13.64 -13.26 -14.16
CA ILE A 85 12.36 -12.91 -13.51
C ILE A 85 11.21 -13.07 -14.51
N ASN A 86 11.32 -12.49 -15.70
CA ASN A 86 10.26 -12.52 -16.70
C ASN A 86 9.95 -13.94 -17.20
N PHE A 87 10.95 -14.83 -17.20
CA PHE A 87 10.76 -16.24 -17.58
C PHE A 87 9.83 -16.98 -16.60
N PHE A 88 9.88 -16.63 -15.31
CA PHE A 88 9.03 -17.24 -14.28
C PHE A 88 7.78 -16.42 -13.94
N ASP A 89 7.68 -15.17 -14.39
CA ASP A 89 6.52 -14.32 -14.20
C ASP A 89 5.50 -14.48 -15.32
N PHE A 90 4.73 -15.56 -15.26
CA PHE A 90 3.71 -15.87 -16.26
C PHE A 90 2.62 -14.78 -16.28
N LYS A 91 2.24 -14.39 -17.51
CA LYS A 91 1.27 -13.32 -17.74
C LYS A 91 -0.12 -13.88 -18.07
N ALA A 92 -1.15 -13.27 -17.48
CA ALA A 92 -2.53 -13.52 -17.82
C ALA A 92 -2.98 -12.52 -18.89
N PRO A 93 -3.60 -12.94 -20.00
CA PRO A 93 -4.25 -12.03 -20.93
C PRO A 93 -5.51 -11.43 -20.31
N PRO A 94 -5.99 -10.26 -20.80
CA PRO A 94 -7.29 -9.75 -20.40
C PRO A 94 -8.41 -10.71 -20.84
N SER A 95 -9.50 -10.76 -20.09
CA SER A 95 -10.63 -11.66 -20.33
C SER A 95 -11.93 -10.87 -20.43
N PHE A 96 -12.38 -10.57 -21.65
CA PHE A 96 -13.65 -9.88 -21.89
C PHE A 96 -14.86 -10.72 -21.48
N LYS A 97 -14.76 -12.05 -21.60
CA LYS A 97 -15.74 -12.98 -21.02
C LYS A 97 -15.40 -13.18 -19.54
N PRO A 98 -16.40 -13.17 -18.66
CA PRO A 98 -16.16 -13.36 -17.24
C PRO A 98 -15.42 -14.67 -16.95
N LEU A 99 -14.28 -14.59 -16.31
CA LEU A 99 -13.53 -15.69 -15.73
C LEU A 99 -13.75 -15.59 -14.21
N ASP A 100 -14.24 -16.66 -13.58
CA ASP A 100 -14.65 -16.66 -12.17
C ASP A 100 -15.64 -15.52 -11.82
N GLY A 101 -16.53 -15.17 -12.75
CA GLY A 101 -17.52 -14.11 -12.57
C GLY A 101 -16.99 -12.68 -12.75
N VAL A 102 -15.76 -12.48 -13.24
CA VAL A 102 -15.13 -11.17 -13.43
C VAL A 102 -14.56 -11.05 -14.84
N SER A 103 -14.96 -10.02 -15.59
CA SER A 103 -14.32 -9.65 -16.86
C SER A 103 -13.12 -8.74 -16.61
N SER A 104 -12.20 -8.67 -17.60
CA SER A 104 -11.07 -7.74 -17.50
C SER A 104 -10.68 -7.16 -18.85
N SER A 105 -10.21 -5.91 -18.84
CA SER A 105 -9.70 -5.17 -20.01
C SER A 105 -8.51 -4.29 -19.60
N ASP A 106 -7.62 -4.03 -20.55
CA ASP A 106 -6.43 -3.21 -20.35
C ASP A 106 -6.65 -1.83 -20.97
N ILE A 107 -6.30 -0.77 -20.25
CA ILE A 107 -6.38 0.63 -20.68
C ILE A 107 -5.01 1.27 -20.55
N THR A 108 -4.51 1.86 -21.64
CA THR A 108 -3.24 2.57 -21.66
C THR A 108 -3.44 4.01 -21.13
N VAL A 109 -2.64 4.39 -20.16
CA VAL A 109 -2.59 5.73 -19.60
C VAL A 109 -1.54 6.59 -20.33
N ASP A 110 -0.31 6.06 -20.45
CA ASP A 110 0.80 6.71 -21.15
C ASP A 110 1.67 5.67 -21.85
N PRO A 111 1.59 5.55 -23.18
CA PRO A 111 2.35 4.57 -23.93
C PRO A 111 3.87 4.82 -23.90
N SER A 112 4.32 6.04 -23.68
CA SER A 112 5.74 6.39 -23.63
C SER A 112 6.44 5.85 -22.38
N ARG A 113 5.68 5.61 -21.31
CA ARG A 113 6.15 5.07 -20.03
C ARG A 113 5.73 3.62 -19.79
N ASP A 114 5.04 2.98 -20.75
CA ASP A 114 4.37 1.68 -20.53
C ASP A 114 3.43 1.72 -19.30
N LEU A 115 2.81 2.88 -19.06
CA LEU A 115 1.87 3.06 -17.98
C LEU A 115 0.46 2.71 -18.46
N TRP A 116 -0.12 1.72 -17.82
CA TRP A 116 -1.46 1.22 -18.10
C TRP A 116 -2.06 0.61 -16.83
N PHE A 117 -3.35 0.31 -16.84
CA PHE A 117 -3.98 -0.47 -15.80
C PHE A 117 -4.94 -1.50 -16.38
N ARG A 118 -5.17 -2.57 -15.62
CA ARG A 118 -6.19 -3.57 -15.91
C ARG A 118 -7.42 -3.31 -15.07
N ILE A 119 -8.57 -3.20 -15.73
CA ILE A 119 -9.88 -3.08 -15.09
C ILE A 119 -10.43 -4.49 -14.87
N TYR A 120 -10.89 -4.78 -13.66
CA TYR A 120 -11.63 -5.98 -13.30
C TYR A 120 -13.05 -5.58 -12.93
N ASN A 121 -14.01 -6.04 -13.73
CA ASN A 121 -15.43 -5.72 -13.56
C ASN A 121 -16.21 -6.98 -13.22
N PRO A 122 -16.72 -7.12 -11.97
CA PRO A 122 -17.56 -8.24 -11.58
C PRO A 122 -18.88 -8.25 -12.34
N ALA A 123 -19.32 -9.43 -12.75
CA ALA A 123 -20.64 -9.61 -13.32
C ALA A 123 -21.73 -9.23 -12.31
N PRO A 124 -22.89 -8.75 -12.75
CA PRO A 124 -24.04 -8.50 -11.88
C PRO A 124 -24.35 -9.74 -11.02
N SER A 125 -24.92 -9.51 -9.84
CA SER A 125 -25.36 -10.60 -8.96
C SER A 125 -26.39 -11.48 -9.67
N PRO A 126 -26.24 -12.81 -9.66
CA PRO A 126 -27.21 -13.70 -10.30
C PRO A 126 -28.65 -13.52 -9.77
N THR A 127 -28.78 -13.05 -8.53
CA THR A 127 -30.09 -12.84 -7.87
C THR A 127 -30.61 -11.41 -8.03
N GLY A 128 -29.81 -10.46 -8.59
CA GLY A 128 -30.14 -9.04 -8.67
C GLY A 128 -30.33 -8.37 -7.29
N SER A 129 -29.90 -9.03 -6.21
CA SER A 129 -30.14 -8.58 -4.84
C SER A 129 -28.99 -7.74 -4.25
N ASP A 130 -27.90 -7.55 -5.00
CA ASP A 130 -26.79 -6.72 -4.52
C ASP A 130 -27.11 -5.25 -4.73
N PRO A 131 -27.12 -4.41 -3.68
CA PRO A 131 -27.38 -2.99 -3.81
C PRO A 131 -26.43 -2.29 -4.78
N ASN A 132 -25.19 -2.76 -4.92
CA ASN A 132 -24.19 -2.19 -5.83
C ASN A 132 -24.55 -2.37 -7.31
N ASP A 133 -25.39 -3.34 -7.66
CA ASP A 133 -25.86 -3.51 -9.03
C ASP A 133 -26.82 -2.38 -9.46
N VAL A 134 -27.45 -1.69 -8.49
CA VAL A 134 -28.41 -0.59 -8.70
C VAL A 134 -27.76 0.78 -8.54
N VAL A 135 -26.99 0.99 -7.45
CA VAL A 135 -26.38 2.29 -7.12
C VAL A 135 -25.00 2.52 -7.73
N GLY A 136 -24.47 1.53 -8.42
CA GLY A 136 -23.10 1.49 -8.95
C GLY A 136 -22.12 0.82 -7.99
N MET A 137 -21.01 0.30 -8.54
CA MET A 137 -20.00 -0.41 -7.76
C MET A 137 -18.92 0.55 -7.25
N PRO A 138 -18.46 0.40 -6.01
CA PRO A 138 -17.29 1.13 -5.55
C PRO A 138 -16.06 0.78 -6.40
N VAL A 139 -15.14 1.72 -6.48
CA VAL A 139 -13.90 1.58 -7.25
C VAL A 139 -12.73 1.38 -6.31
N ILE A 140 -11.83 0.46 -6.63
CA ILE A 140 -10.56 0.26 -5.93
C ILE A 140 -9.42 0.47 -6.94
N VAL A 141 -8.59 1.48 -6.72
CA VAL A 141 -7.32 1.63 -7.45
C VAL A 141 -6.26 0.85 -6.69
N PHE A 142 -5.78 -0.23 -7.30
CA PHE A 142 -4.94 -1.23 -6.67
C PHE A 142 -3.50 -1.18 -7.16
N PHE A 143 -2.55 -1.16 -6.23
CA PHE A 143 -1.12 -1.23 -6.47
C PHE A 143 -0.56 -2.54 -5.93
N HIS A 144 0.03 -3.34 -6.82
CA HIS A 144 0.61 -4.63 -6.44
C HIS A 144 1.89 -4.47 -5.62
N GLY A 145 2.26 -5.50 -4.88
CA GLY A 145 3.53 -5.59 -4.17
C GLY A 145 4.70 -6.04 -5.03
N GLY A 146 5.76 -6.49 -4.36
CA GLY A 146 6.97 -6.98 -5.02
C GLY A 146 8.20 -6.09 -4.82
N GLY A 147 8.23 -5.29 -3.74
CA GLY A 147 9.38 -4.46 -3.36
C GLY A 147 9.76 -3.40 -4.39
N TYR A 148 8.84 -2.99 -5.26
CA TYR A 148 9.06 -2.14 -6.44
C TYR A 148 9.91 -2.78 -7.54
N ILE A 149 10.26 -4.06 -7.38
CA ILE A 149 11.23 -4.78 -8.23
C ILE A 149 10.54 -5.85 -9.05
N LEU A 150 9.45 -6.42 -8.54
CA LEU A 150 8.79 -7.62 -9.05
C LEU A 150 7.31 -7.38 -9.29
N GLY A 151 6.73 -8.21 -10.15
CA GLY A 151 5.31 -8.17 -10.45
C GLY A 151 4.94 -7.15 -11.54
N GLN A 152 3.78 -7.34 -12.11
CA GLN A 152 3.10 -6.44 -13.06
C GLN A 152 1.59 -6.64 -12.91
N ALA A 153 0.78 -5.69 -13.36
CA ALA A 153 -0.68 -5.80 -13.26
C ALA A 153 -1.25 -7.04 -13.99
N ASN A 154 -0.53 -7.57 -14.98
CA ASN A 154 -0.89 -8.78 -15.71
C ASN A 154 -0.15 -10.05 -15.27
N SER A 155 0.70 -10.00 -14.24
CA SER A 155 1.26 -11.22 -13.65
C SER A 155 0.14 -12.12 -13.13
N ILE A 156 0.21 -13.44 -13.36
CA ILE A 156 -0.88 -14.38 -12.99
C ILE A 156 -1.25 -14.25 -11.49
N SER A 157 -0.26 -14.03 -10.62
CA SER A 157 -0.51 -13.85 -9.20
C SER A 157 -1.32 -12.58 -8.91
N VAL A 158 -0.97 -11.48 -9.55
CA VAL A 158 -1.65 -10.16 -9.40
C VAL A 158 -3.04 -10.22 -10.05
N ASP A 159 -3.16 -10.81 -11.25
CA ASP A 159 -4.46 -11.00 -11.92
C ASP A 159 -5.45 -11.78 -11.05
N LYS A 160 -5.01 -12.93 -10.52
CA LYS A 160 -5.85 -13.75 -9.62
C LYS A 160 -6.29 -12.98 -8.38
N GLN A 161 -5.42 -12.20 -7.81
CA GLN A 161 -5.68 -11.41 -6.61
C GLN A 161 -6.66 -10.27 -6.89
N ALA A 162 -6.40 -9.45 -7.92
CA ALA A 162 -7.28 -8.35 -8.29
C ALA A 162 -8.68 -8.86 -8.69
N ARG A 163 -8.74 -9.98 -9.40
CA ARG A 163 -10.00 -10.66 -9.76
C ARG A 163 -10.77 -11.15 -8.54
N LYS A 164 -10.07 -11.72 -7.54
CA LYS A 164 -10.69 -12.10 -6.27
C LYS A 164 -11.22 -10.90 -5.51
N PHE A 165 -10.46 -9.83 -5.42
CA PHE A 165 -10.93 -8.60 -4.79
C PHE A 165 -12.16 -8.04 -5.47
N ALA A 166 -12.16 -7.94 -6.80
CA ALA A 166 -13.31 -7.47 -7.54
C ALA A 166 -14.56 -8.29 -7.22
N ARG A 167 -14.44 -9.62 -7.23
CA ARG A 167 -15.55 -10.52 -6.96
C ARG A 167 -16.01 -10.45 -5.50
N GLU A 168 -15.10 -10.58 -4.56
CA GLU A 168 -15.42 -10.77 -3.14
C GLU A 168 -15.82 -9.47 -2.45
N LEU A 169 -15.27 -8.33 -2.88
CA LEU A 169 -15.62 -7.01 -2.37
C LEU A 169 -16.76 -6.33 -3.16
N ARG A 170 -17.19 -6.96 -4.27
CA ARG A 170 -18.18 -6.36 -5.19
C ARG A 170 -17.77 -4.94 -5.59
N ALA A 171 -16.53 -4.81 -6.09
CA ALA A 171 -15.92 -3.55 -6.47
C ALA A 171 -15.27 -3.67 -7.86
N ILE A 172 -15.25 -2.57 -8.61
CA ILE A 172 -14.44 -2.48 -9.83
C ILE A 172 -13.00 -2.18 -9.42
N VAL A 173 -12.06 -3.05 -9.84
CA VAL A 173 -10.65 -2.91 -9.47
C VAL A 173 -9.84 -2.43 -10.68
N PHE A 174 -9.10 -1.33 -10.50
CA PHE A 174 -8.11 -0.81 -11.44
C PHE A 174 -6.73 -1.19 -10.94
N SER A 175 -6.15 -2.27 -11.48
CA SER A 175 -4.80 -2.73 -11.11
C SER A 175 -3.75 -2.02 -11.96
N VAL A 176 -2.98 -1.13 -11.34
CA VAL A 176 -2.04 -0.24 -12.02
C VAL A 176 -0.73 -0.95 -12.31
N ASN A 177 -0.26 -0.86 -13.56
CA ASN A 177 1.06 -1.33 -13.99
C ASN A 177 2.05 -0.18 -13.96
N TYR A 178 2.75 -0.02 -12.86
CA TYR A 178 3.82 0.96 -12.71
C TYR A 178 5.18 0.37 -13.05
N ARG A 179 6.12 1.20 -13.54
CA ARG A 179 7.47 0.77 -13.90
C ARG A 179 8.28 0.35 -12.66
N LEU A 180 9.21 -0.59 -12.86
CA LEU A 180 9.95 -1.22 -11.78
C LEU A 180 11.37 -0.67 -11.65
N ALA A 181 11.89 -0.69 -10.45
CA ALA A 181 13.30 -0.46 -10.13
C ALA A 181 14.10 -1.77 -10.34
N PRO A 182 15.40 -1.69 -10.54
CA PRO A 182 16.27 -0.51 -10.52
C PRO A 182 16.28 0.31 -11.81
N GLU A 183 15.63 -0.15 -12.88
CA GLU A 183 15.62 0.54 -14.18
C GLU A 183 14.93 1.91 -14.09
N HIS A 184 13.87 1.98 -13.30
CA HIS A 184 13.14 3.20 -12.98
C HIS A 184 13.06 3.36 -11.46
N ARG A 185 13.93 4.19 -10.91
CA ARG A 185 13.99 4.47 -9.47
C ARG A 185 12.91 5.46 -9.05
N PHE A 186 12.76 5.64 -7.74
CA PHE A 186 12.00 6.75 -7.17
C PHE A 186 12.38 8.09 -7.86
N PRO A 187 11.40 8.94 -8.22
CA PRO A 187 9.98 8.89 -7.86
C PRO A 187 9.06 8.26 -8.92
N SER A 188 9.59 7.56 -9.95
CA SER A 188 8.81 7.11 -11.11
C SER A 188 7.49 6.42 -10.75
N GLN A 189 7.51 5.50 -9.78
CA GLN A 189 6.33 4.73 -9.36
C GLN A 189 5.26 5.62 -8.73
N TYR A 190 5.68 6.64 -7.98
CA TYR A 190 4.79 7.56 -7.27
C TYR A 190 4.11 8.53 -8.23
N GLU A 191 4.84 9.00 -9.22
CA GLU A 191 4.31 9.82 -10.30
C GLU A 191 3.29 9.03 -11.11
N GLU A 192 3.65 7.80 -11.49
CA GLU A 192 2.80 6.93 -12.29
C GLU A 192 1.54 6.48 -11.55
N GLY A 193 1.64 6.15 -10.27
CA GLY A 193 0.48 5.83 -9.44
C GLY A 193 -0.51 7.00 -9.34
N PHE A 194 0.01 8.20 -9.18
CA PHE A 194 -0.82 9.41 -9.15
C PHE A 194 -1.40 9.77 -10.53
N ASP A 195 -0.62 9.64 -11.59
CA ASP A 195 -1.08 9.89 -12.96
C ASP A 195 -2.19 8.91 -13.37
N ALA A 196 -2.09 7.63 -12.95
CA ALA A 196 -3.15 6.66 -13.15
C ALA A 196 -4.46 7.09 -12.47
N LEU A 197 -4.39 7.60 -11.22
CA LEU A 197 -5.58 8.09 -10.51
C LEU A 197 -6.18 9.32 -11.19
N ARG A 198 -5.34 10.26 -11.67
CA ARG A 198 -5.79 11.41 -12.46
C ARG A 198 -6.47 11.00 -13.76
N PHE A 199 -5.89 10.04 -14.46
CA PHE A 199 -6.46 9.51 -15.70
C PHE A 199 -7.85 8.90 -15.43
N ILE A 200 -8.02 8.14 -14.33
CA ILE A 200 -9.32 7.58 -13.93
C ILE A 200 -10.35 8.70 -13.67
N ASP A 201 -9.96 9.80 -13.04
CA ASP A 201 -10.82 10.96 -12.81
C ASP A 201 -11.32 11.61 -14.12
N GLU A 202 -10.50 11.55 -15.17
CA GLU A 202 -10.74 12.14 -16.48
C GLU A 202 -11.36 11.17 -17.50
N MET A 203 -11.45 9.86 -17.18
CA MET A 203 -12.00 8.84 -18.09
C MET A 203 -13.42 9.20 -18.53
N ASP A 204 -13.69 9.08 -19.82
CA ASP A 204 -15.04 9.23 -20.35
C ASP A 204 -15.87 7.94 -20.18
N GLY A 205 -17.17 8.03 -20.46
CA GLY A 205 -18.09 6.89 -20.30
C GLY A 205 -17.89 5.75 -21.32
N ARG A 206 -16.92 5.82 -22.24
CA ARG A 206 -16.61 4.73 -23.19
C ARG A 206 -15.66 3.72 -22.58
N ASP A 207 -14.70 4.20 -21.81
CA ASP A 207 -13.63 3.37 -21.23
C ASP A 207 -13.91 3.02 -19.76
N LEU A 208 -14.65 3.87 -19.04
CA LEU A 208 -15.09 3.60 -17.68
C LEU A 208 -16.27 2.62 -17.67
N PRO A 209 -16.22 1.51 -16.93
CA PRO A 209 -17.37 0.63 -16.76
C PRO A 209 -18.61 1.42 -16.33
N PRO A 210 -19.78 1.25 -16.99
CA PRO A 210 -20.96 2.08 -16.76
C PRO A 210 -21.52 1.98 -15.33
N ASN A 211 -21.17 0.94 -14.61
CA ASN A 211 -21.53 0.70 -13.21
C ASN A 211 -20.46 1.16 -12.22
N ALA A 212 -19.39 1.86 -12.65
CA ALA A 212 -18.37 2.39 -11.76
C ALA A 212 -18.83 3.67 -11.06
N ASP A 213 -18.77 3.71 -9.74
CA ASP A 213 -19.06 4.90 -8.95
C ASP A 213 -17.77 5.52 -8.38
N LEU A 214 -17.25 6.54 -9.06
CA LEU A 214 -16.02 7.24 -8.65
C LEU A 214 -16.21 8.08 -7.38
N ASN A 215 -17.46 8.34 -6.95
CA ASN A 215 -17.72 8.97 -5.64
C ASN A 215 -17.45 8.00 -4.48
N ARG A 216 -17.35 6.70 -4.75
CA ARG A 216 -17.03 5.65 -3.78
C ARG A 216 -15.68 5.00 -4.13
N CYS A 217 -14.63 5.82 -4.20
CA CYS A 217 -13.30 5.38 -4.58
C CYS A 217 -12.43 5.04 -3.36
N PHE A 218 -11.66 3.97 -3.48
CA PHE A 218 -10.66 3.53 -2.53
C PHE A 218 -9.32 3.34 -3.22
N ILE A 219 -8.23 3.57 -2.50
CA ILE A 219 -6.89 3.15 -2.93
C ILE A 219 -6.51 1.95 -2.08
N ALA A 220 -5.95 0.92 -2.70
CA ALA A 220 -5.47 -0.27 -2.00
C ALA A 220 -4.09 -0.68 -2.49
N GLY A 221 -3.29 -1.23 -1.61
CA GLY A 221 -2.01 -1.81 -2.00
C GLY A 221 -1.43 -2.72 -0.95
N GLU A 222 -0.59 -3.63 -1.41
CA GLU A 222 0.16 -4.53 -0.55
C GLU A 222 1.65 -4.22 -0.56
N SER A 223 2.33 -4.44 0.55
CA SER A 223 3.78 -4.32 0.60
C SER A 223 4.26 -3.00 -0.06
N ALA A 224 5.08 -3.04 -1.11
CA ALA A 224 5.48 -1.86 -1.88
C ALA A 224 4.27 -1.09 -2.45
N GLY A 225 3.23 -1.79 -2.90
CA GLY A 225 1.98 -1.15 -3.34
C GLY A 225 1.25 -0.43 -2.22
N GLY A 226 1.33 -0.90 -0.97
CA GLY A 226 0.78 -0.22 0.21
C GLY A 226 1.52 1.09 0.53
N ASN A 227 2.84 1.09 0.38
CA ASN A 227 3.67 2.28 0.44
C ASN A 227 3.32 3.25 -0.69
N LEU A 228 3.24 2.77 -1.94
CA LEU A 228 2.82 3.58 -3.08
C LEU A 228 1.44 4.22 -2.86
N ALA A 229 0.47 3.44 -2.36
CA ALA A 229 -0.88 3.90 -2.06
C ALA A 229 -0.89 5.06 -1.04
N HIS A 230 -0.02 5.01 -0.02
CA HIS A 230 0.14 6.12 0.93
C HIS A 230 0.54 7.42 0.21
N PHE A 231 1.56 7.38 -0.64
CA PHE A 231 2.04 8.58 -1.34
C PHE A 231 1.04 9.11 -2.37
N VAL A 232 0.33 8.22 -3.06
CA VAL A 232 -0.76 8.62 -3.95
C VAL A 232 -1.88 9.29 -3.15
N ALA A 233 -2.21 8.77 -1.95
CA ALA A 233 -3.21 9.38 -1.07
C ALA A 233 -2.79 10.77 -0.55
N VAL A 234 -1.51 10.97 -0.19
CA VAL A 234 -0.99 12.30 0.19
C VAL A 234 -1.17 13.30 -0.94
N ARG A 235 -0.71 12.95 -2.16
CA ARG A 235 -0.86 13.84 -3.33
C ARG A 235 -2.32 14.07 -3.72
N ALA A 236 -3.15 13.06 -3.56
CA ALA A 236 -4.60 13.16 -3.80
C ALA A 236 -5.28 14.16 -2.86
N GLY A 237 -4.80 14.27 -1.63
CA GLY A 237 -5.32 15.22 -0.64
C GLY A 237 -5.09 16.69 -1.00
N GLU A 238 -4.08 16.97 -1.83
CA GLU A 238 -3.70 18.30 -2.31
C GLU A 238 -4.31 18.60 -3.71
N TYR A 239 -4.81 17.58 -4.40
CA TYR A 239 -5.34 17.70 -5.76
C TYR A 239 -6.87 17.80 -5.76
N GLY A 240 -7.41 18.66 -6.61
CA GLY A 240 -8.85 18.83 -6.78
C GLY A 240 -9.41 17.92 -7.87
N PHE A 241 -9.74 16.66 -7.55
CA PHE A 241 -10.43 15.77 -8.48
C PHE A 241 -11.84 16.27 -8.82
N LYS A 242 -12.27 15.97 -10.03
CA LYS A 242 -13.61 16.36 -10.53
C LYS A 242 -14.69 15.33 -10.15
N ARG A 243 -14.32 14.04 -10.19
CA ARG A 243 -15.24 12.91 -10.06
C ARG A 243 -14.80 11.93 -8.97
N VAL A 244 -13.48 11.75 -8.78
CA VAL A 244 -12.95 10.84 -7.77
C VAL A 244 -13.13 11.44 -6.38
N ASN A 245 -13.92 10.76 -5.54
CA ASN A 245 -13.98 11.02 -4.11
C ASN A 245 -13.31 9.85 -3.37
N LEU A 246 -12.11 10.10 -2.83
CA LEU A 246 -11.31 9.08 -2.17
C LEU A 246 -11.78 8.90 -0.72
N LEU A 247 -12.50 7.81 -0.45
CA LEU A 247 -13.10 7.50 0.84
C LEU A 247 -12.14 6.77 1.78
N GLY A 248 -11.23 5.94 1.24
CA GLY A 248 -10.38 5.13 2.08
C GLY A 248 -9.09 4.65 1.42
N LEU A 249 -8.10 4.34 2.27
CA LEU A 249 -6.85 3.68 1.93
C LEU A 249 -6.78 2.32 2.63
N ILE A 250 -6.51 1.27 1.88
CA ILE A 250 -6.32 -0.10 2.40
C ILE A 250 -4.84 -0.47 2.21
N ALA A 251 -4.08 -0.44 3.30
CA ALA A 251 -2.65 -0.73 3.31
C ALA A 251 -2.41 -2.11 3.95
N VAL A 252 -2.13 -3.13 3.13
CA VAL A 252 -1.90 -4.49 3.61
C VAL A 252 -0.41 -4.74 3.72
N GLN A 253 0.08 -4.89 4.95
CA GLN A 253 1.50 -5.13 5.25
C GLN A 253 2.41 -4.19 4.44
N PRO A 254 2.22 -2.85 4.53
CA PRO A 254 2.89 -1.90 3.64
C PRO A 254 4.41 -1.92 3.83
N PHE A 255 5.15 -1.73 2.73
CA PHE A 255 6.61 -1.76 2.74
C PHE A 255 7.16 -0.42 3.20
N PHE A 256 7.36 -0.27 4.51
CA PHE A 256 8.08 0.84 5.12
C PHE A 256 9.39 0.36 5.74
N GLY A 257 10.29 1.30 6.05
CA GLY A 257 11.60 1.00 6.60
C GLY A 257 12.29 2.23 7.15
N GLY A 258 13.50 2.06 7.66
CA GLY A 258 14.39 3.12 8.14
C GLY A 258 15.77 2.56 8.42
N GLU A 259 16.74 3.42 8.78
CA GLU A 259 18.10 2.98 9.12
C GLU A 259 18.16 2.20 10.43
N GLU A 260 17.28 2.54 11.39
CA GLU A 260 17.14 1.78 12.61
C GLU A 260 16.68 0.35 12.33
N ARG A 261 17.21 -0.61 13.06
CA ARG A 261 16.73 -2.00 13.05
C ARG A 261 15.71 -2.22 14.16
N VAL A 262 14.46 -2.47 13.74
CA VAL A 262 13.36 -2.76 14.66
C VAL A 262 13.37 -4.21 15.14
N GLU A 263 12.60 -4.54 16.18
CA GLU A 263 12.62 -5.88 16.77
C GLU A 263 12.07 -6.98 15.85
N SER A 264 11.06 -6.67 15.03
CA SER A 264 10.57 -7.62 14.03
C SER A 264 11.65 -7.99 13.01
N GLU A 265 12.47 -7.05 12.55
CA GLU A 265 13.62 -7.30 11.66
C GLU A 265 14.67 -8.17 12.33
N LYS A 266 15.02 -7.92 13.61
CA LYS A 266 16.00 -8.71 14.37
C LYS A 266 15.50 -10.12 14.64
N ARG A 267 14.21 -10.29 14.97
CA ARG A 267 13.61 -11.57 15.29
C ARG A 267 13.32 -12.43 14.05
N LEU A 268 12.94 -11.80 12.93
CA LEU A 268 12.47 -12.46 11.72
C LEU A 268 13.39 -12.26 10.51
N PHE A 269 14.68 -12.01 10.74
CA PHE A 269 15.65 -11.74 9.67
C PHE A 269 15.70 -12.82 8.57
N TRP A 270 15.35 -14.07 8.92
CA TRP A 270 15.10 -15.19 8.01
C TRP A 270 13.61 -15.50 7.88
N GLY A 271 12.80 -14.46 7.82
CA GLY A 271 11.35 -14.61 7.75
C GLY A 271 10.91 -15.57 6.65
N PRO A 272 9.77 -16.24 6.86
CA PRO A 272 9.32 -17.27 5.94
C PRO A 272 8.95 -16.74 4.55
N THR A 273 8.73 -15.43 4.34
CA THR A 273 8.36 -14.81 3.06
C THR A 273 9.27 -13.67 2.65
N LEU A 274 9.74 -12.90 3.59
CA LEU A 274 10.54 -11.72 3.37
C LEU A 274 11.80 -11.82 4.23
N ARG A 275 12.95 -11.60 3.63
CA ARG A 275 14.26 -11.65 4.30
C ARG A 275 14.80 -10.23 4.44
N LEU A 276 15.54 -9.99 5.51
CA LEU A 276 16.13 -8.69 5.81
C LEU A 276 17.10 -8.20 4.73
N ASP A 277 17.98 -9.09 4.26
CA ASP A 277 18.93 -8.78 3.18
C ASP A 277 18.22 -8.46 1.85
N GLY A 278 17.08 -9.11 1.61
CA GLY A 278 16.20 -8.82 0.46
C GLY A 278 15.56 -7.43 0.57
N THR A 279 15.02 -7.06 1.74
CA THR A 279 14.42 -5.73 1.94
C THR A 279 15.46 -4.63 1.79
N ASP A 280 16.68 -4.83 2.32
CA ASP A 280 17.78 -3.88 2.15
C ASP A 280 18.17 -3.71 0.68
N TRP A 281 18.18 -4.82 -0.06
CA TRP A 281 18.46 -4.78 -1.49
C TRP A 281 17.36 -4.02 -2.24
N TYR A 282 16.07 -4.25 -1.91
CA TYR A 282 14.93 -3.58 -2.55
C TYR A 282 14.99 -2.06 -2.33
N TRP A 283 15.23 -1.60 -1.11
CA TRP A 283 15.38 -0.18 -0.83
C TRP A 283 16.55 0.45 -1.58
N ARG A 284 17.71 -0.21 -1.60
CA ARG A 284 18.89 0.26 -2.34
C ARG A 284 18.63 0.36 -3.85
N ALA A 285 17.85 -0.56 -4.40
CA ALA A 285 17.50 -0.57 -5.82
C ALA A 285 16.43 0.48 -6.19
N PHE A 286 15.51 0.76 -5.25
CA PHE A 286 14.38 1.67 -5.47
C PHE A 286 14.73 3.13 -5.20
N LEU A 287 15.38 3.44 -4.09
CA LEU A 287 15.70 4.80 -3.67
C LEU A 287 16.69 5.48 -4.64
N PRO A 288 16.74 6.82 -4.69
CA PRO A 288 17.77 7.54 -5.44
C PRO A 288 19.17 7.06 -5.03
N GLU A 289 20.11 7.08 -5.96
CA GLU A 289 21.49 6.70 -5.70
C GLU A 289 22.10 7.57 -4.59
N GLY A 290 22.79 6.94 -3.64
CA GLY A 290 23.35 7.61 -2.47
C GLY A 290 22.39 7.88 -1.33
N SER A 291 21.09 7.58 -1.48
CA SER A 291 20.11 7.68 -0.40
C SER A 291 20.21 6.50 0.56
N ASN A 292 19.85 6.74 1.82
CA ASN A 292 19.66 5.71 2.82
C ASN A 292 18.16 5.45 3.10
N ARG A 293 17.86 4.51 4.01
CA ARG A 293 16.48 4.13 4.33
C ARG A 293 15.71 5.13 5.20
N ASP A 294 16.35 6.20 5.68
CA ASP A 294 15.65 7.35 6.28
C ASP A 294 15.17 8.37 5.23
N HIS A 295 15.31 8.03 3.93
CA HIS A 295 14.64 8.75 2.86
C HIS A 295 13.12 8.74 3.08
N PRO A 296 12.39 9.87 2.85
CA PRO A 296 10.95 9.97 3.08
C PRO A 296 10.10 8.88 2.41
N ALA A 297 10.55 8.36 1.27
CA ALA A 297 9.88 7.26 0.58
C ALA A 297 9.88 5.95 1.37
N ALA A 298 10.87 5.70 2.20
CA ALA A 298 10.96 4.50 3.03
C ALA A 298 10.46 4.77 4.46
N ASN A 299 10.91 5.86 5.09
CA ASN A 299 10.59 6.24 6.46
C ASN A 299 9.64 7.44 6.48
N VAL A 300 8.36 7.18 6.21
CA VAL A 300 7.33 8.21 5.98
C VAL A 300 6.97 9.06 7.22
N PHE A 301 7.39 8.64 8.41
CA PHE A 301 7.30 9.38 9.67
C PHE A 301 8.67 9.50 10.36
N GLY A 302 9.74 9.33 9.59
CA GLY A 302 11.12 9.44 10.05
C GLY A 302 11.63 10.88 10.10
N PRO A 303 12.94 11.03 10.38
CA PRO A 303 13.53 12.34 10.63
C PRO A 303 13.51 13.28 9.41
N ASN A 304 13.39 12.73 8.21
CA ASN A 304 13.38 13.49 6.95
C ASN A 304 11.99 13.56 6.30
N ALA A 305 10.95 13.04 6.97
CA ALA A 305 9.59 13.01 6.43
C ALA A 305 8.91 14.38 6.54
N GLY A 306 8.05 14.67 5.57
CA GLY A 306 7.16 15.83 5.62
C GLY A 306 5.97 15.63 6.55
N GLU A 307 5.46 16.73 7.11
CA GLU A 307 4.24 16.74 7.91
C GLU A 307 3.01 16.54 7.03
N ILE A 308 2.12 15.63 7.45
CA ILE A 308 0.84 15.38 6.75
C ILE A 308 -0.39 15.81 7.55
N SER A 309 -0.20 16.41 8.72
CA SER A 309 -1.31 16.84 9.61
C SER A 309 -2.31 17.76 8.90
N GLY A 310 -1.82 18.68 8.08
CA GLY A 310 -2.64 19.60 7.29
C GLY A 310 -3.18 19.03 5.97
N VAL A 311 -2.76 17.84 5.54
CA VAL A 311 -3.18 17.24 4.28
C VAL A 311 -4.55 16.56 4.45
N ARG A 312 -5.46 16.74 3.51
CA ARG A 312 -6.69 15.92 3.45
C ARG A 312 -6.29 14.47 3.12
N PHE A 313 -6.48 13.58 4.07
CA PHE A 313 -6.05 12.18 3.94
C PHE A 313 -7.23 11.25 4.19
N PRO A 314 -7.42 10.19 3.39
CA PRO A 314 -8.55 9.28 3.56
C PRO A 314 -8.42 8.46 4.84
N ALA A 315 -9.55 7.99 5.36
CA ALA A 315 -9.55 6.98 6.42
C ALA A 315 -8.70 5.79 5.97
N THR A 316 -7.89 5.22 6.88
CA THR A 316 -6.92 4.19 6.51
C THR A 316 -7.13 2.90 7.30
N LEU A 317 -7.17 1.77 6.59
CA LEU A 317 -7.08 0.43 7.17
C LEU A 317 -5.65 -0.06 7.03
N VAL A 318 -4.96 -0.28 8.14
CA VAL A 318 -3.60 -0.87 8.18
C VAL A 318 -3.73 -2.32 8.65
N VAL A 319 -3.26 -3.25 7.83
CA VAL A 319 -3.25 -4.68 8.15
C VAL A 319 -1.82 -5.14 8.40
N ILE A 320 -1.58 -5.79 9.54
CA ILE A 320 -0.24 -6.25 9.95
C ILE A 320 -0.22 -7.75 10.24
N GLY A 321 0.97 -8.36 10.16
CA GLY A 321 1.17 -9.77 10.43
C GLY A 321 2.19 -10.03 11.55
N GLY A 322 1.91 -11.00 12.45
CA GLY A 322 2.81 -11.30 13.57
C GLY A 322 4.13 -11.96 13.17
N PHE A 323 4.15 -12.61 12.01
CA PHE A 323 5.33 -13.21 11.39
C PHE A 323 5.79 -12.45 10.14
N ASP A 324 5.50 -11.14 10.12
CA ASP A 324 5.99 -10.21 9.12
C ASP A 324 7.20 -9.42 9.63
N LEU A 325 8.26 -9.39 8.83
CA LEU A 325 9.46 -8.61 9.10
C LEU A 325 9.14 -7.10 9.16
N LEU A 326 8.12 -6.64 8.44
CA LEU A 326 7.72 -5.24 8.36
C LEU A 326 6.82 -4.79 9.54
N ARG A 327 6.38 -5.73 10.39
CA ARG A 327 5.40 -5.47 11.45
C ARG A 327 5.65 -4.21 12.27
N ASP A 328 6.86 -4.01 12.78
CA ASP A 328 7.14 -2.87 13.66
C ASP A 328 7.19 -1.55 12.88
N TRP A 329 7.55 -1.58 11.60
CA TRP A 329 7.44 -0.45 10.69
C TRP A 329 5.98 -0.12 10.38
N ASP A 330 5.13 -1.12 10.20
CA ASP A 330 3.69 -0.93 10.00
C ASP A 330 3.01 -0.36 11.24
N LEU A 331 3.43 -0.78 12.43
CA LEU A 331 2.96 -0.17 13.69
C LEU A 331 3.42 1.29 13.83
N ARG A 332 4.67 1.61 13.45
CA ARG A 332 5.14 3.01 13.40
C ARG A 332 4.34 3.85 12.39
N TYR A 333 3.97 3.25 11.27
CA TYR A 333 3.10 3.89 10.28
C TYR A 333 1.71 4.18 10.85
N TYR A 334 1.08 3.20 11.46
CA TYR A 334 -0.21 3.35 12.15
C TYR A 334 -0.15 4.46 13.21
N ASP A 335 0.85 4.43 14.09
CA ASP A 335 1.04 5.45 15.13
C ASP A 335 1.33 6.84 14.54
N GLY A 336 2.07 6.90 13.44
CA GLY A 336 2.35 8.13 12.71
C GLY A 336 1.09 8.78 12.14
N LEU A 337 0.21 7.99 11.52
CA LEU A 337 -1.11 8.47 11.06
C LEU A 337 -1.96 9.00 12.21
N LYS A 338 -2.01 8.29 13.33
CA LYS A 338 -2.73 8.75 14.54
C LYS A 338 -2.20 10.08 15.06
N ARG A 339 -0.87 10.20 15.22
CA ARG A 339 -0.23 11.46 15.67
C ARG A 339 -0.49 12.62 14.71
N SER A 340 -0.64 12.33 13.41
CA SER A 340 -1.01 13.33 12.40
C SER A 340 -2.52 13.63 12.35
N GLY A 341 -3.31 13.12 13.30
CA GLY A 341 -4.76 13.35 13.40
C GLY A 341 -5.58 12.66 12.30
N LYS A 342 -5.05 11.59 11.67
CA LYS A 342 -5.76 10.85 10.62
C LYS A 342 -6.63 9.74 11.21
N GLU A 343 -7.79 9.49 10.58
CA GLU A 343 -8.59 8.31 10.91
C GLU A 343 -7.86 7.06 10.44
N VAL A 344 -7.53 6.16 11.37
CA VAL A 344 -6.82 4.92 11.06
C VAL A 344 -7.35 3.76 11.88
N HIS A 345 -7.49 2.62 11.22
CA HIS A 345 -7.93 1.34 11.79
C HIS A 345 -6.80 0.33 11.64
N LEU A 346 -6.57 -0.46 12.69
CA LEU A 346 -5.55 -1.51 12.70
C LEU A 346 -6.21 -2.87 12.74
N VAL A 347 -5.78 -3.76 11.83
CA VAL A 347 -6.10 -5.19 11.85
C VAL A 347 -4.81 -5.96 12.06
N ASP A 348 -4.73 -6.72 13.15
CA ASP A 348 -3.55 -7.49 13.54
C ASP A 348 -3.83 -8.99 13.44
N TYR A 349 -3.07 -9.69 12.58
CA TYR A 349 -3.09 -11.13 12.46
C TYR A 349 -1.83 -11.75 13.08
N PRO A 350 -1.87 -12.18 14.36
CA PRO A 350 -0.68 -12.63 15.10
C PRO A 350 0.07 -13.82 14.48
N THR A 351 -0.61 -14.62 13.64
CA THR A 351 -0.06 -15.80 12.97
C THR A 351 0.28 -15.59 11.51
N ALA A 352 -0.10 -14.44 10.93
CA ALA A 352 0.11 -14.17 9.52
C ALA A 352 1.57 -13.88 9.18
N ILE A 353 1.99 -14.41 8.04
CA ILE A 353 3.27 -14.14 7.40
C ILE A 353 3.12 -12.97 6.42
N HIS A 354 4.23 -12.36 5.98
CA HIS A 354 4.19 -11.37 4.91
C HIS A 354 3.59 -11.96 3.63
N GLY A 355 2.64 -11.26 3.01
CA GLY A 355 1.99 -11.71 1.77
C GLY A 355 1.02 -12.88 1.94
N PHE A 356 0.50 -13.14 3.15
CA PHE A 356 -0.44 -14.26 3.41
C PHE A 356 -1.66 -14.24 2.48
N TRP A 357 -2.11 -13.11 2.10
CA TRP A 357 -3.29 -12.87 1.30
C TRP A 357 -3.13 -13.24 -0.19
N ASN A 358 -1.88 -13.43 -0.66
CA ASN A 358 -1.61 -14.02 -1.98
C ASN A 358 -2.00 -15.50 -2.05
N PHE A 359 -2.20 -16.12 -0.89
CA PHE A 359 -2.52 -17.53 -0.75
C PHE A 359 -3.90 -17.70 -0.15
N GLY A 360 -4.92 -17.92 -0.99
CA GLY A 360 -6.31 -18.10 -0.52
C GLY A 360 -6.54 -19.33 0.39
N VAL A 361 -5.49 -20.14 0.59
CA VAL A 361 -5.47 -21.27 1.53
C VAL A 361 -5.01 -20.85 2.93
N MET A 362 -4.53 -19.64 3.12
CA MET A 362 -4.17 -19.10 4.43
C MET A 362 -5.44 -18.81 5.23
N PRO A 363 -5.49 -19.20 6.51
CA PRO A 363 -6.70 -19.04 7.31
C PRO A 363 -7.13 -17.58 7.50
N GLU A 364 -6.18 -16.65 7.48
CA GLU A 364 -6.41 -15.21 7.66
C GLU A 364 -7.03 -14.54 6.42
N TYR A 365 -7.01 -15.21 5.24
CA TYR A 365 -7.48 -14.60 4.00
C TYR A 365 -8.97 -14.23 4.04
N GLY A 366 -9.82 -15.15 4.52
CA GLY A 366 -11.27 -14.91 4.63
C GLY A 366 -11.59 -13.74 5.54
N SER A 367 -10.96 -13.72 6.71
CA SER A 367 -11.12 -12.63 7.68
C SER A 367 -10.64 -11.28 7.12
N LEU A 368 -9.56 -11.26 6.33
CA LEU A 368 -9.11 -10.04 5.67
C LEU A 368 -10.18 -9.45 4.75
N ILE A 369 -10.83 -10.29 3.94
CA ILE A 369 -11.90 -9.84 3.02
C ILE A 369 -13.08 -9.26 3.80
N GLU A 370 -13.43 -9.88 4.92
CA GLU A 370 -14.51 -9.40 5.79
C GLU A 370 -14.17 -8.04 6.42
N GLU A 371 -12.95 -7.87 6.94
CA GLU A 371 -12.46 -6.61 7.51
C GLU A 371 -12.41 -5.49 6.46
N VAL A 372 -11.89 -5.78 5.27
CA VAL A 372 -11.86 -4.81 4.18
C VAL A 372 -13.29 -4.41 3.76
N ARG A 373 -14.20 -5.38 3.64
CA ARG A 373 -15.61 -5.12 3.31
C ARG A 373 -16.27 -4.24 4.37
N ALA A 374 -16.11 -4.56 5.64
CA ALA A 374 -16.66 -3.79 6.75
C ALA A 374 -16.11 -2.36 6.78
N PHE A 375 -14.81 -2.20 6.55
CA PHE A 375 -14.18 -0.89 6.43
C PHE A 375 -14.76 -0.08 5.26
N MET A 376 -14.85 -0.68 4.07
CA MET A 376 -15.42 0.00 2.90
C MET A 376 -16.87 0.42 3.15
N GLN A 377 -17.70 -0.46 3.69
CA GLN A 377 -19.11 -0.16 4.02
C GLN A 377 -19.22 1.00 5.02
N LYS A 378 -18.38 0.99 6.06
CA LYS A 378 -18.34 2.08 7.05
C LYS A 378 -18.00 3.43 6.42
N GLN A 379 -17.05 3.46 5.48
CA GLN A 379 -16.66 4.72 4.84
C GLN A 379 -17.69 5.20 3.81
N MET A 380 -18.36 4.29 3.10
CA MET A 380 -19.44 4.62 2.18
C MET A 380 -20.72 5.07 2.87
N GLY A 381 -20.91 4.75 4.15
CA GLY A 381 -22.07 5.16 4.95
C GLY A 381 -21.93 6.50 5.68
N LYS A 382 -20.81 7.20 5.51
CA LYS A 382 -20.56 8.54 6.06
C LYS A 382 -20.98 9.62 5.09
#